data_83d5a4cf6a142af22f55e97f5d5ff67d
#
_entry.id   83d5a4cf6a142af22f55e97f5d5ff67d
#
_cell.length_a   1.000
_cell.length_b   1.000
_cell.length_c   1.000
_cell.angle_alpha   90.00
_cell.angle_beta   90.00
_cell.angle_gamma   90.00
#
_symmetry.space_group_name_H-M   'P 1'
#
loop_
_entity.id
_entity.type
_entity.pdbx_description
1 polymer ?
#
loop_
_entity_poly.entity_id
_entity_poly.type
_entity_poly.pdbx_seq_one_letter_code
_entity_poly.pdbx_strand_id
1 'polypeptide(L)'
;MPTVTMTVRGSDQLRRNLNRLAGNERRQAQADGLEAGARVVETHAKILCPVDTGFLRNSIQVDDVTPVQATIAPHTEYAEFVEFGTERQRAQSYMRPALDENEAEIIGAVEATVAAFVESVRA
;
A
#
# COMPACT_ATOMS: atom_id res chain seq x y z
N MET A 1 14.42 8.20 3.54
CA MET A 1 13.03 7.93 3.94
C MET A 1 12.71 6.46 3.69
N PRO A 2 12.15 5.75 4.68
CA PRO A 2 11.78 4.35 4.47
C PRO A 2 10.48 4.26 3.66
N THR A 3 10.61 4.39 2.38
CA THR A 3 9.51 4.39 1.44
C THR A 3 9.25 2.97 0.94
N VAL A 4 7.98 2.57 0.90
CA VAL A 4 7.55 1.30 0.33
C VAL A 4 6.81 1.58 -0.96
N THR A 5 7.25 0.93 -2.04
CA THR A 5 6.58 0.98 -3.33
C THR A 5 5.94 -0.38 -3.60
N MET A 6 4.66 -0.36 -3.90
CA MET A 6 3.85 -1.57 -4.05
C MET A 6 3.38 -1.73 -5.47
N THR A 7 3.53 -2.96 -6.00
CA THR A 7 2.91 -3.38 -7.25
C THR A 7 2.27 -4.74 -7.04
N VAL A 8 1.30 -5.10 -7.87
CA VAL A 8 0.65 -6.42 -7.82
C VAL A 8 0.95 -7.19 -9.09
N ARG A 9 1.40 -8.43 -8.93
CA ARG A 9 1.71 -9.32 -10.05
C ARG A 9 1.14 -10.71 -9.78
N GLY A 10 0.85 -11.44 -10.85
CA GLY A 10 0.49 -12.85 -10.77
C GLY A 10 -0.94 -13.16 -10.34
N SER A 11 -1.80 -12.18 -10.24
CA SER A 11 -3.21 -12.41 -9.91
C SER A 11 -4.01 -12.65 -11.18
N ASP A 12 -4.45 -13.89 -11.39
CA ASP A 12 -5.29 -14.24 -12.54
C ASP A 12 -6.67 -13.61 -12.47
N GLN A 13 -7.24 -13.53 -11.26
CA GLN A 13 -8.53 -12.89 -11.05
C GLN A 13 -8.47 -11.41 -11.43
N LEU A 14 -7.42 -10.72 -10.97
CA LEU A 14 -7.23 -9.32 -11.27
C LEU A 14 -7.08 -9.11 -12.77
N ARG A 15 -6.28 -9.93 -13.43
CA ARG A 15 -6.07 -9.84 -14.87
C ARG A 15 -7.37 -10.04 -15.64
N ARG A 16 -8.17 -11.04 -15.25
CA ARG A 16 -9.46 -11.30 -15.90
C ARG A 16 -10.39 -10.10 -15.77
N ASN A 17 -10.47 -9.52 -14.59
CA ASN A 17 -11.33 -8.36 -14.37
C ASN A 17 -10.85 -7.13 -15.13
N LEU A 18 -9.54 -6.90 -15.14
CA LEU A 18 -8.99 -5.76 -15.89
C LEU A 18 -9.18 -5.92 -17.40
N ASN A 19 -9.16 -7.15 -17.91
CA ASN A 19 -9.39 -7.39 -19.33
C ASN A 19 -10.82 -7.10 -19.77
N ARG A 20 -11.76 -6.93 -18.84
CA ARG A 20 -13.14 -6.51 -19.14
C ARG A 20 -13.25 -4.99 -19.30
N LEU A 21 -12.20 -4.28 -18.99
CA LEU A 21 -12.15 -2.83 -19.06
C LEU A 21 -11.14 -2.40 -20.11
N ALA A 22 -11.29 -1.19 -20.63
CA ALA A 22 -10.35 -0.65 -21.61
C ALA A 22 -10.14 0.84 -21.36
N GLY A 23 -9.03 1.36 -21.85
CA GLY A 23 -8.73 2.78 -21.83
C GLY A 23 -8.70 3.36 -20.42
N ASN A 24 -9.41 4.48 -20.25
CA ASN A 24 -9.42 5.22 -19.01
C ASN A 24 -10.06 4.46 -17.84
N GLU A 25 -11.09 3.65 -18.13
CA GLU A 25 -11.74 2.86 -17.09
C GLU A 25 -10.77 1.83 -16.50
N ARG A 26 -9.99 1.18 -17.34
CA ARG A 26 -8.98 0.21 -16.90
C ARG A 26 -7.93 0.89 -16.03
N ARG A 27 -7.43 2.04 -16.45
CA ARG A 27 -6.44 2.80 -15.68
C ARG A 27 -6.99 3.23 -14.32
N GLN A 28 -8.23 3.70 -14.31
CA GLN A 28 -8.87 4.12 -13.07
C GLN A 28 -9.05 2.94 -12.12
N ALA A 29 -9.49 1.79 -12.62
CA ALA A 29 -9.64 0.59 -11.79
C ALA A 29 -8.29 0.14 -11.21
N GLN A 30 -7.23 0.21 -12.00
CA GLN A 30 -5.89 -0.14 -11.53
C GLN A 30 -5.44 0.81 -10.41
N ALA A 31 -5.62 2.11 -10.58
CA ALA A 31 -5.25 3.10 -9.58
C ALA A 31 -6.08 2.93 -8.30
N ASP A 32 -7.39 2.76 -8.43
CA ASP A 32 -8.27 2.57 -7.28
C ASP A 32 -7.93 1.29 -6.50
N GLY A 33 -7.61 0.22 -7.22
CA GLY A 33 -7.20 -1.04 -6.61
C GLY A 33 -5.91 -0.89 -5.84
N LEU A 34 -4.91 -0.27 -6.46
CA LEU A 34 -3.62 -0.05 -5.79
C LEU A 34 -3.75 0.88 -4.58
N GLU A 35 -4.63 1.88 -4.65
CA GLU A 35 -4.89 2.73 -3.50
C GLU A 35 -5.49 1.92 -2.34
N ALA A 36 -6.45 1.05 -2.62
CA ALA A 36 -7.05 0.20 -1.59
C ALA A 36 -5.99 -0.69 -0.93
N GLY A 37 -5.12 -1.31 -1.72
CA GLY A 37 -4.00 -2.10 -1.20
C GLY A 37 -3.03 -1.27 -0.39
N ALA A 38 -2.72 -0.06 -0.85
CA ALA A 38 -1.82 0.85 -0.15
C ALA A 38 -2.39 1.29 1.20
N ARG A 39 -3.71 1.45 1.31
CA ARG A 39 -4.35 1.76 2.59
C ARG A 39 -4.19 0.62 3.60
N VAL A 40 -4.19 -0.62 3.13
CA VAL A 40 -3.90 -1.77 4.00
C VAL A 40 -2.47 -1.67 4.55
N VAL A 41 -1.50 -1.39 3.69
CA VAL A 41 -0.10 -1.20 4.11
C VAL A 41 0.00 -0.06 5.12
N GLU A 42 -0.63 1.07 4.84
CA GLU A 42 -0.64 2.23 5.73
C GLU A 42 -1.17 1.85 7.12
N THR A 43 -2.28 1.12 7.16
CA THR A 43 -2.90 0.69 8.42
C THR A 43 -1.96 -0.21 9.23
N HIS A 44 -1.36 -1.20 8.58
CA HIS A 44 -0.45 -2.12 9.27
C HIS A 44 0.84 -1.43 9.70
N ALA A 45 1.35 -0.51 8.89
CA ALA A 45 2.54 0.26 9.25
C ALA A 45 2.27 1.09 10.51
N LYS A 46 1.09 1.69 10.62
CA LYS A 46 0.72 2.45 11.81
C LYS A 46 0.57 1.57 13.04
N ILE A 47 0.07 0.35 12.86
CA ILE A 47 -0.04 -0.61 13.97
C ILE A 47 1.34 -1.06 14.45
N LEU A 48 2.25 -1.33 13.53
CA LEU A 48 3.60 -1.82 13.84
C LEU A 48 4.55 -0.72 14.31
N CYS A 49 4.24 0.53 13.98
CA CYS A 49 5.10 1.66 14.28
C CYS A 49 5.22 1.88 15.79
N PRO A 50 6.43 1.98 16.34
CA PRO A 50 6.60 2.34 17.75
C PRO A 50 6.00 3.71 18.02
N VAL A 51 5.24 3.84 19.11
CA VAL A 51 4.55 5.08 19.46
C VAL A 51 5.17 5.71 20.69
N ASP A 52 5.75 6.88 20.53
CA ASP A 52 6.18 7.74 21.63
C ASP A 52 5.21 8.92 21.73
N THR A 53 5.30 9.86 20.77
CA THR A 53 4.39 10.99 20.71
C THR A 53 3.27 10.81 19.69
N GLY A 54 3.40 9.84 18.81
CA GLY A 54 2.48 9.61 17.71
C GLY A 54 2.82 10.38 16.43
N PHE A 55 3.84 11.23 16.44
CA PHE A 55 4.22 11.99 15.25
C PHE A 55 4.63 11.09 14.08
N LEU A 56 5.47 10.09 14.38
CA LEU A 56 5.94 9.15 13.34
C LEU A 56 4.75 8.39 12.76
N ARG A 57 3.93 7.78 13.62
CA ARG A 57 2.78 7.00 13.19
C ARG A 57 1.83 7.84 12.34
N ASN A 58 1.53 9.05 12.80
CA ASN A 58 0.58 9.92 12.11
C ASN A 58 1.14 10.49 10.81
N SER A 59 2.45 10.43 10.61
CA SER A 59 3.09 10.91 9.38
C SER A 59 3.07 9.88 8.25
N ILE A 60 2.76 8.61 8.56
CA ILE A 60 2.69 7.55 7.56
C ILE A 60 1.47 7.78 6.68
N GLN A 61 1.69 7.83 5.36
CA GLN A 61 0.58 8.07 4.42
C GLN A 61 0.88 7.47 3.06
N VAL A 62 -0.18 7.30 2.29
CA VAL A 62 -0.08 6.96 0.87
C VAL A 62 0.28 8.24 0.14
N ASP A 63 1.46 8.29 -0.48
CA ASP A 63 1.97 9.51 -1.13
C ASP A 63 1.57 9.62 -2.59
N ASP A 64 1.67 8.51 -3.32
CA ASP A 64 1.46 8.54 -4.75
C ASP A 64 0.81 7.24 -5.20
N VAL A 65 -0.15 7.36 -6.09
CA VAL A 65 -0.82 6.21 -6.70
C VAL A 65 -0.90 6.43 -8.19
N THR A 66 -0.37 5.47 -8.94
CA THR A 66 -0.51 5.42 -10.39
C THR A 66 -1.18 4.11 -10.77
N PRO A 67 -1.56 3.91 -12.05
CA PRO A 67 -2.12 2.61 -12.45
C PRO A 67 -1.18 1.42 -12.29
N VAL A 68 0.12 1.65 -12.08
CA VAL A 68 1.11 0.58 -12.00
C VAL A 68 1.76 0.42 -10.63
N GLN A 69 1.68 1.45 -9.77
CA GLN A 69 2.32 1.36 -8.45
C GLN A 69 1.71 2.34 -7.46
N ALA A 70 1.89 2.03 -6.18
CA ALA A 70 1.52 2.92 -5.10
C ALA A 70 2.72 3.06 -4.15
N THR A 71 2.91 4.24 -3.59
CA THR A 71 4.02 4.57 -2.70
C THR A 71 3.49 5.00 -1.35
N ILE A 72 4.01 4.40 -0.28
CA ILE A 72 3.64 4.69 1.11
C ILE A 72 4.90 5.08 1.87
N ALA A 73 4.86 6.17 2.62
CA ALA A 73 6.02 6.65 3.35
C ALA A 73 5.64 7.42 4.61
N PRO A 74 6.50 7.36 5.65
CA PRO A 74 6.40 8.28 6.78
C PRO A 74 7.05 9.62 6.42
N HIS A 75 6.70 10.67 7.17
CA HIS A 75 7.18 12.02 6.88
C HIS A 75 7.75 12.71 8.12
N THR A 76 8.66 12.06 8.81
CA THR A 76 9.45 12.64 9.89
C THR A 76 10.93 12.42 9.61
N GLU A 77 11.78 13.28 10.15
CA GLU A 77 13.23 13.20 9.96
C GLU A 77 13.85 11.96 10.55
N TYR A 78 13.25 11.39 11.59
CA TYR A 78 13.80 10.23 12.29
C TYR A 78 13.19 8.90 11.85
N ALA A 79 12.33 8.91 10.84
CA ALA A 79 11.63 7.70 10.38
C ALA A 79 12.58 6.56 10.00
N GLU A 80 13.65 6.87 9.28
CA GLU A 80 14.60 5.84 8.83
C GLU A 80 15.38 5.23 9.99
N PHE A 81 15.65 6.00 11.03
CA PHE A 81 16.38 5.49 12.19
C PHE A 81 15.55 4.45 12.96
N VAL A 82 14.25 4.62 12.99
CA VAL A 82 13.35 3.65 13.61
C VAL A 82 13.26 2.39 12.76
N GLU A 83 13.12 2.55 11.45
CA GLU A 83 13.01 1.41 10.52
C GLU A 83 14.28 0.57 10.48
N PHE A 84 15.43 1.21 10.35
CA PHE A 84 16.71 0.55 10.09
C PHE A 84 17.63 0.46 11.31
N GLY A 85 17.32 1.21 12.35
CA GLY A 85 18.16 1.26 13.54
C GLY A 85 19.37 2.19 13.40
N THR A 86 20.10 2.35 14.49
CA THR A 86 21.35 3.12 14.55
C THR A 86 22.38 2.32 15.33
N GLU A 87 23.60 2.85 15.47
CA GLU A 87 24.64 2.22 16.29
C GLU A 87 24.21 2.05 17.75
N ARG A 88 23.34 2.91 18.24
CA ARG A 88 22.90 2.95 19.63
C ARG A 88 21.51 2.36 19.85
N GLN A 89 20.77 2.11 18.80
CA GLN A 89 19.37 1.71 18.89
C GLN A 89 19.05 0.61 17.90
N ARG A 90 18.38 -0.44 18.41
CA ARG A 90 17.95 -1.56 17.58
C ARG A 90 16.86 -1.10 16.62
N ALA A 91 16.88 -1.64 15.40
CA ALA A 91 15.81 -1.40 14.44
C ALA A 91 14.48 -1.90 14.97
N GLN A 92 13.44 -1.10 14.76
CA GLN A 92 12.05 -1.48 15.04
C GLN A 92 11.24 -1.26 13.75
N SER A 93 11.44 -2.16 12.78
CA SER A 93 10.87 -2.03 11.45
C SER A 93 9.35 -2.04 11.47
N TYR A 94 8.75 -1.15 10.72
CA TYR A 94 7.29 -1.00 10.63
C TYR A 94 6.78 -0.90 9.18
N MET A 95 7.55 -0.27 8.28
CA MET A 95 7.14 -0.11 6.89
C MET A 95 7.26 -1.40 6.09
N ARG A 96 8.44 -2.03 6.16
CA ARG A 96 8.70 -3.24 5.37
C ARG A 96 7.85 -4.43 5.81
N PRO A 97 7.74 -4.73 7.11
CA PRO A 97 6.86 -5.80 7.56
C PRO A 97 5.39 -5.56 7.21
N ALA A 98 4.94 -4.29 7.21
CA ALA A 98 3.58 -3.96 6.83
C ALA A 98 3.24 -4.44 5.43
N LEU A 99 4.20 -4.34 4.51
CA LEU A 99 4.03 -4.86 3.16
C LEU A 99 4.21 -6.38 3.12
N ASP A 100 5.35 -6.86 3.61
CA ASP A 100 5.78 -8.24 3.41
C ASP A 100 4.93 -9.27 4.16
N GLU A 101 4.36 -8.90 5.30
CA GLU A 101 3.61 -9.82 6.16
C GLU A 101 2.11 -9.80 5.92
N ASN A 102 1.62 -8.95 5.00
CA ASN A 102 0.19 -8.78 4.78
C ASN A 102 -0.20 -8.91 3.30
N GLU A 103 0.58 -9.65 2.53
CA GLU A 103 0.37 -9.78 1.09
C GLU A 103 -1.03 -10.26 0.72
N ALA A 104 -1.56 -11.27 1.42
CA ALA A 104 -2.89 -11.81 1.12
C ALA A 104 -3.98 -10.76 1.32
N GLU A 105 -3.91 -10.00 2.39
CA GLU A 105 -4.89 -8.95 2.67
C GLU A 105 -4.79 -7.82 1.66
N ILE A 106 -3.55 -7.44 1.30
CA ILE A 106 -3.31 -6.40 0.30
C ILE A 106 -3.89 -6.80 -1.06
N ILE A 107 -3.55 -8.01 -1.52
CA ILE A 107 -4.05 -8.52 -2.80
C ILE A 107 -5.57 -8.63 -2.77
N GLY A 108 -6.14 -9.10 -1.67
CA GLY A 108 -7.59 -9.18 -1.51
C GLY A 108 -8.27 -7.83 -1.64
N ALA A 109 -7.68 -6.79 -1.05
CA ALA A 109 -8.22 -5.43 -1.15
C ALA A 109 -8.16 -4.90 -2.59
N VAL A 110 -7.06 -5.15 -3.30
CA VAL A 110 -6.92 -4.75 -4.70
C VAL A 110 -7.95 -5.48 -5.56
N GLU A 111 -8.05 -6.79 -5.40
CA GLU A 111 -8.98 -7.62 -6.19
C GLU A 111 -10.43 -7.22 -5.96
N ALA A 112 -10.82 -7.01 -4.70
CA ALA A 112 -12.18 -6.61 -4.36
C ALA A 112 -12.55 -5.25 -4.94
N THR A 113 -11.63 -4.31 -4.90
CA THR A 113 -11.85 -2.96 -5.43
C THR A 113 -12.01 -2.99 -6.95
N VAL A 114 -11.16 -3.74 -7.65
CA VAL A 114 -11.26 -3.86 -9.11
C VAL A 114 -12.54 -4.60 -9.49
N ALA A 115 -12.91 -5.65 -8.77
CA ALA A 115 -14.15 -6.38 -9.05
C ALA A 115 -15.37 -5.47 -8.89
N ALA A 116 -15.40 -4.66 -7.82
CA ALA A 116 -16.48 -3.70 -7.60
C ALA A 116 -16.55 -2.63 -8.70
N PHE A 117 -15.40 -2.19 -9.19
CA PHE A 117 -15.33 -1.24 -10.30
C PHE A 117 -15.94 -1.84 -11.56
N VAL A 118 -15.59 -3.08 -11.89
CA VAL A 118 -16.15 -3.78 -13.06
C VAL A 118 -17.68 -3.87 -12.95
N GLU A 119 -18.19 -4.23 -11.78
CA GLU A 119 -19.64 -4.30 -11.57
C GLU A 119 -20.32 -2.95 -11.74
N SER A 120 -19.68 -1.88 -11.26
CA SER A 120 -20.26 -0.53 -11.38
C SER A 120 -20.34 -0.06 -12.83
N VAL A 121 -19.36 -0.45 -13.65
CA VAL A 121 -19.33 -0.07 -15.07
C VAL A 121 -20.37 -0.86 -15.88
N ARG A 122 -20.66 -2.08 -15.47
CA ARG A 122 -21.61 -2.95 -16.16
C ARG A 122 -23.07 -2.68 -15.80
N ALA A 123 -23.28 -1.95 -14.72
CA ALA A 123 -24.63 -1.66 -14.23
C ALA A 123 -25.40 -0.66 -15.11
#